data_83fa0f827bd5d712c6cff0fba19670d9
#
_entry.id   83fa0f827bd5d712c6cff0fba19670d9
#
_cell.length_a   1.000
_cell.length_b   1.000
_cell.length_c   1.000
_cell.angle_alpha   90.00
_cell.angle_beta   90.00
_cell.angle_gamma   90.00
#
_symmetry.space_group_name_H-M   'P 1'
#
loop_
_entity.id
_entity.type
_entity.pdbx_description
1 polymer ?
#
loop_
_entity_poly.entity_id
_entity_poly.type
_entity_poly.pdbx_seq_one_letter_code
_entity_poly.pdbx_strand_id
1 'polypeptide(L)'
;MRRGKDASLKALISAMAEAESKSYYEEQENALNDLSGLLKTFLNRDDSPERVRIRKDYEAGAALTGKGGIRQRLGAVDMEFFGRAYFPHYFSRPSPEFHRELDAIWQDGVLKGLTPSTSGLVKQISRMNGCKRVVAAPRGHAKSTSLTFKGTIHAVVYGYKHYPIIISDSSDQAEGFLDNIRVEFEENEAIREDFGDLTGKVWRSNVLVTSTNIKVEAIGSGKKIRGRKHRNWRPDLLILDDIENDENVRTPEQSWIAGLKKRFLRPVMIIQILSTSEPCSIMTAY
;
A
#
# COMPACT_ATOMS: atom_id res chain seq x y z
N MET A 1 -4.79 -17.46 57.90
CA MET A 1 -4.14 -16.33 57.17
C MET A 1 -3.95 -16.52 55.65
N ARG A 2 -4.00 -17.73 55.05
CA ARG A 2 -3.89 -17.92 53.58
C ARG A 2 -5.16 -17.58 52.76
N ARG A 3 -6.36 -17.81 53.28
CA ARG A 3 -7.65 -17.56 52.57
C ARG A 3 -7.94 -16.06 52.22
N GLY A 4 -7.45 -15.13 53.02
CA GLY A 4 -7.67 -13.69 52.76
C GLY A 4 -6.83 -13.10 51.64
N LYS A 5 -5.63 -13.67 51.42
CA LYS A 5 -4.73 -13.20 50.33
C LYS A 5 -5.21 -13.67 48.94
N ASP A 6 -5.82 -14.87 48.85
CA ASP A 6 -6.37 -15.37 47.58
C ASP A 6 -7.61 -14.63 47.13
N ALA A 7 -8.45 -14.18 48.03
CA ALA A 7 -9.62 -13.36 47.71
C ALA A 7 -9.21 -11.96 47.21
N SER A 8 -8.22 -11.37 47.87
CA SER A 8 -7.67 -10.05 47.44
C SER A 8 -6.99 -10.10 46.09
N LEU A 9 -6.24 -11.19 45.79
CA LEU A 9 -5.60 -11.38 44.50
C LEU A 9 -6.62 -11.58 43.36
N LYS A 10 -7.67 -12.38 43.61
CA LYS A 10 -8.74 -12.57 42.62
C LYS A 10 -9.52 -11.28 42.34
N ALA A 11 -9.77 -10.48 43.36
CA ALA A 11 -10.42 -9.18 43.19
C ALA A 11 -9.54 -8.20 42.38
N LEU A 12 -8.23 -8.22 42.61
CA LEU A 12 -7.28 -7.42 41.86
C LEU A 12 -7.21 -7.84 40.37
N ILE A 13 -7.13 -9.13 40.09
CA ILE A 13 -7.15 -9.66 38.72
C ILE A 13 -8.45 -9.30 37.99
N SER A 14 -9.60 -9.42 38.68
CA SER A 14 -10.90 -9.03 38.13
C SER A 14 -10.95 -7.53 37.80
N ALA A 15 -10.48 -6.68 38.71
CA ALA A 15 -10.44 -5.24 38.48
C ALA A 15 -9.48 -4.83 37.35
N MET A 16 -8.33 -5.53 37.22
CA MET A 16 -7.42 -5.30 36.10
C MET A 16 -8.06 -5.72 34.76
N ALA A 17 -8.71 -6.86 34.69
CA ALA A 17 -9.40 -7.33 33.49
C ALA A 17 -10.55 -6.41 33.09
N GLU A 18 -11.30 -5.86 34.06
CA GLU A 18 -12.35 -4.86 33.80
C GLU A 18 -11.77 -3.53 33.29
N ALA A 19 -10.65 -3.08 33.87
CA ALA A 19 -9.96 -1.86 33.44
C ALA A 19 -9.37 -2.00 32.02
N GLU A 20 -8.74 -3.12 31.72
CA GLU A 20 -8.23 -3.44 30.37
C GLU A 20 -9.38 -3.51 29.35
N SER A 21 -10.48 -4.18 29.71
CA SER A 21 -11.67 -4.24 28.85
C SER A 21 -12.26 -2.86 28.57
N LYS A 22 -12.37 -2.01 29.61
CA LYS A 22 -12.90 -0.65 29.46
C LYS A 22 -12.01 0.22 28.59
N SER A 23 -10.68 0.16 28.79
CA SER A 23 -9.69 0.87 27.97
C SER A 23 -9.80 0.43 26.50
N TYR A 24 -9.92 -0.87 26.26
CA TYR A 24 -10.07 -1.41 24.90
C TYR A 24 -11.32 -0.90 24.19
N TYR A 25 -12.48 -0.84 24.89
CA TYR A 25 -13.72 -0.30 24.31
C TYR A 25 -13.65 1.20 24.05
N GLU A 26 -13.03 1.97 24.95
CA GLU A 26 -12.80 3.39 24.77
C GLU A 26 -11.87 3.69 23.58
N GLU A 27 -10.82 2.89 23.38
CA GLU A 27 -9.93 3.00 22.23
C GLU A 27 -10.64 2.66 20.92
N GLN A 28 -11.47 1.64 20.91
CA GLN A 28 -12.27 1.29 19.72
C GLN A 28 -13.30 2.36 19.37
N GLU A 29 -14.00 2.93 20.36
CA GLU A 29 -14.96 3.99 20.15
C GLU A 29 -14.28 5.25 19.59
N ASN A 30 -13.11 5.62 20.13
CA ASN A 30 -12.31 6.72 19.63
C ASN A 30 -11.84 6.48 18.19
N ALA A 31 -11.36 5.29 17.88
CA ALA A 31 -10.95 4.93 16.52
C ALA A 31 -12.09 4.99 15.51
N LEU A 32 -13.30 4.56 15.89
CA LEU A 32 -14.50 4.67 15.05
C LEU A 32 -14.94 6.13 14.84
N ASN A 33 -14.84 6.95 15.88
CA ASN A 33 -15.16 8.37 15.80
C ASN A 33 -14.18 9.10 14.89
N ASP A 34 -12.89 8.80 15.00
CA ASP A 34 -11.83 9.32 14.12
C ASP A 34 -12.04 8.89 12.68
N LEU A 35 -12.37 7.63 12.44
CA LEU A 35 -12.72 7.12 11.11
C LEU A 35 -13.95 7.83 10.54
N SER A 36 -15.01 8.03 11.33
CA SER A 36 -16.22 8.74 10.89
C SER A 36 -15.92 10.18 10.47
N GLY A 37 -15.09 10.89 11.24
CA GLY A 37 -14.61 12.23 10.90
C GLY A 37 -13.81 12.27 9.60
N LEU A 38 -12.91 11.30 9.45
CA LEU A 38 -12.10 11.13 8.24
C LEU A 38 -12.98 10.83 7.02
N LEU A 39 -13.93 9.90 7.13
CA LEU A 39 -14.87 9.56 6.07
C LEU A 39 -15.67 10.77 5.61
N LYS A 40 -16.26 11.55 6.52
CA LYS A 40 -17.01 12.78 6.19
C LYS A 40 -16.16 13.76 5.39
N THR A 41 -14.90 13.96 5.78
CA THR A 41 -13.98 14.86 5.11
C THR A 41 -13.71 14.40 3.67
N PHE A 42 -13.40 13.13 3.48
CA PHE A 42 -13.01 12.61 2.17
C PHE A 42 -14.19 12.33 1.24
N LEU A 43 -15.35 11.97 1.76
CA LEU A 43 -16.57 11.79 0.96
C LEU A 43 -17.06 13.09 0.33
N ASN A 44 -16.79 14.24 0.96
CA ASN A 44 -17.19 15.56 0.48
C ASN A 44 -16.10 16.30 -0.31
N ARG A 45 -15.00 15.63 -0.68
CA ARG A 45 -13.86 16.24 -1.34
C ARG A 45 -14.13 16.64 -2.80
N ASP A 46 -14.86 15.81 -3.52
CA ASP A 46 -15.26 16.02 -4.91
C ASP A 46 -16.53 15.23 -5.25
N ASP A 47 -17.10 15.48 -6.43
CA ASP A 47 -18.30 14.83 -6.92
C ASP A 47 -18.01 13.81 -8.03
N SER A 48 -16.86 13.12 -7.96
CA SER A 48 -16.59 11.98 -8.83
C SER A 48 -17.70 10.91 -8.70
N PRO A 49 -18.10 10.25 -9.79
CA PRO A 49 -19.21 9.29 -9.78
C PRO A 49 -19.07 8.19 -8.73
N GLU A 50 -17.86 7.70 -8.53
CA GLU A 50 -17.55 6.66 -7.52
C GLU A 50 -17.75 7.20 -6.12
N ARG A 51 -17.26 8.41 -5.83
CA ARG A 51 -17.37 9.03 -4.51
C ARG A 51 -18.82 9.40 -4.18
N VAL A 52 -19.58 9.90 -5.15
CA VAL A 52 -21.02 10.16 -4.99
C VAL A 52 -21.78 8.88 -4.63
N ARG A 53 -21.45 7.74 -5.24
CA ARG A 53 -22.07 6.45 -4.89
C ARG A 53 -21.73 6.03 -3.47
N ILE A 54 -20.45 6.12 -3.09
CA ILE A 54 -20.01 5.76 -1.74
C ILE A 54 -20.65 6.67 -0.69
N ARG A 55 -20.77 7.98 -0.97
CA ARG A 55 -21.43 8.95 -0.09
C ARG A 55 -22.90 8.62 0.13
N LYS A 56 -23.65 8.29 -0.93
CA LYS A 56 -25.06 7.85 -0.80
C LYS A 56 -25.21 6.61 0.06
N ASP A 57 -24.33 5.63 -0.11
CA ASP A 57 -24.37 4.41 0.70
C ASP A 57 -24.00 4.70 2.16
N TYR A 58 -23.04 5.61 2.40
CA TYR A 58 -22.72 6.10 3.74
C TYR A 58 -23.90 6.79 4.42
N GLU A 59 -24.59 7.68 3.69
CA GLU A 59 -25.80 8.37 4.19
C GLU A 59 -26.97 7.41 4.42
N ALA A 60 -27.02 6.31 3.68
CA ALA A 60 -27.99 5.24 3.86
C ALA A 60 -27.64 4.28 5.02
N GLY A 61 -26.55 4.51 5.75
CA GLY A 61 -26.15 3.71 6.91
C GLY A 61 -25.41 2.42 6.55
N ALA A 62 -24.74 2.35 5.42
CA ALA A 62 -23.88 1.20 5.08
C ALA A 62 -22.76 1.01 6.09
N ALA A 63 -22.30 -0.24 6.27
CA ALA A 63 -21.22 -0.57 7.19
C ALA A 63 -19.96 0.25 6.90
N LEU A 64 -19.36 0.82 7.95
CA LEU A 64 -18.17 1.67 7.80
C LEU A 64 -16.93 0.85 7.50
N THR A 65 -16.80 -0.32 8.13
CA THR A 65 -15.64 -1.21 8.07
C THR A 65 -16.04 -2.60 7.57
N GLY A 66 -15.06 -3.48 7.40
CA GLY A 66 -15.27 -4.82 6.92
C GLY A 66 -15.34 -4.92 5.39
N LYS A 67 -15.52 -6.13 4.91
CA LYS A 67 -15.55 -6.42 3.48
C LYS A 67 -16.71 -5.71 2.78
N GLY A 68 -16.38 -4.85 1.83
CA GLY A 68 -17.36 -4.01 1.11
C GLY A 68 -17.79 -2.76 1.88
N GLY A 69 -17.25 -2.51 3.07
CA GLY A 69 -17.51 -1.32 3.88
C GLY A 69 -17.04 -0.02 3.21
N ILE A 70 -17.49 1.08 3.75
CA ILE A 70 -17.20 2.43 3.22
C ILE A 70 -15.70 2.71 3.21
N ARG A 71 -14.97 2.33 4.30
CA ARG A 71 -13.51 2.47 4.38
C ARG A 71 -12.81 1.75 3.23
N GLN A 72 -13.14 0.48 3.00
CA GLN A 72 -12.55 -0.30 1.92
C GLN A 72 -12.85 0.34 0.55
N ARG A 73 -14.08 0.74 0.30
CA ARG A 73 -14.50 1.29 -0.99
C ARG A 73 -13.87 2.66 -1.28
N LEU A 74 -13.80 3.53 -0.28
CA LEU A 74 -13.18 4.84 -0.42
C LEU A 74 -11.66 4.73 -0.59
N GLY A 75 -11.02 3.83 0.16
CA GLY A 75 -9.59 3.54 0.01
C GLY A 75 -9.20 3.02 -1.37
N ALA A 76 -10.11 2.34 -2.07
CA ALA A 76 -9.87 1.88 -3.44
C ALA A 76 -9.67 3.03 -4.44
N VAL A 77 -10.29 4.18 -4.21
CA VAL A 77 -10.32 5.32 -5.14
C VAL A 77 -9.60 6.57 -4.65
N ASP A 78 -9.15 6.57 -3.38
CA ASP A 78 -8.44 7.70 -2.78
C ASP A 78 -7.23 7.21 -1.97
N MET A 79 -6.04 7.43 -2.52
CA MET A 79 -4.77 7.00 -1.92
C MET A 79 -4.39 7.79 -0.66
N GLU A 80 -4.80 9.06 -0.55
CA GLU A 80 -4.58 9.82 0.67
C GLU A 80 -5.46 9.28 1.80
N PHE A 81 -6.73 9.03 1.50
CA PHE A 81 -7.63 8.37 2.43
C PHE A 81 -7.11 6.99 2.84
N PHE A 82 -6.69 6.17 1.87
CA PHE A 82 -6.13 4.85 2.14
C PHE A 82 -4.95 4.92 3.12
N GLY A 83 -4.00 5.83 2.89
CA GLY A 83 -2.87 6.02 3.79
C GLY A 83 -3.32 6.41 5.21
N ARG A 84 -4.24 7.35 5.34
CA ARG A 84 -4.69 7.82 6.65
C ARG A 84 -5.59 6.85 7.40
N ALA A 85 -6.40 6.07 6.68
CA ALA A 85 -7.35 5.15 7.27
C ALA A 85 -6.73 3.80 7.69
N TYR A 86 -5.67 3.36 6.98
CA TYR A 86 -5.02 2.08 7.28
C TYR A 86 -3.66 2.23 7.95
N PHE A 87 -2.97 3.35 7.75
CA PHE A 87 -1.64 3.59 8.29
C PHE A 87 -1.54 4.94 9.02
N PRO A 88 -2.39 5.22 10.03
CA PRO A 88 -2.37 6.50 10.75
C PRO A 88 -1.01 6.77 11.42
N HIS A 89 -0.26 5.72 11.76
CA HIS A 89 1.09 5.80 12.33
C HIS A 89 2.14 6.33 11.34
N TYR A 90 1.93 6.18 10.01
CA TYR A 90 2.76 6.80 8.97
C TYR A 90 2.15 8.10 8.43
N PHE A 91 0.83 8.18 8.32
CA PHE A 91 0.10 9.26 7.65
C PHE A 91 -0.84 9.99 8.61
N SER A 92 -0.32 10.48 9.74
CA SER A 92 -1.08 11.15 10.81
C SER A 92 -1.64 12.53 10.41
N ARG A 93 -1.06 13.18 9.39
CA ARG A 93 -1.42 14.54 8.94
C ARG A 93 -1.98 14.53 7.52
N PRO A 94 -2.76 15.57 7.14
CA PRO A 94 -3.14 15.76 5.74
C PRO A 94 -1.91 15.80 4.83
N SER A 95 -2.01 15.16 3.66
CA SER A 95 -0.92 15.12 2.70
C SER A 95 -0.64 16.49 2.13
N PRO A 96 0.63 16.94 2.09
CA PRO A 96 1.01 18.13 1.32
C PRO A 96 0.75 17.89 -0.19
N GLU A 97 0.70 18.96 -0.96
CA GLU A 97 0.37 18.92 -2.39
C GLU A 97 1.24 17.93 -3.15
N PHE A 98 2.54 17.95 -2.91
CA PHE A 98 3.48 17.00 -3.52
C PHE A 98 3.08 15.52 -3.29
N HIS A 99 2.65 15.14 -2.09
CA HIS A 99 2.22 13.75 -1.84
C HIS A 99 0.90 13.42 -2.57
N ARG A 100 0.01 14.39 -2.75
CA ARG A 100 -1.21 14.21 -3.55
C ARG A 100 -0.88 13.97 -5.03
N GLU A 101 0.14 14.65 -5.54
CA GLU A 101 0.64 14.40 -6.89
C GLU A 101 1.22 13.00 -7.03
N LEU A 102 1.98 12.51 -6.03
CA LEU A 102 2.46 11.12 -6.00
C LEU A 102 1.30 10.12 -6.00
N ASP A 103 0.29 10.37 -5.20
CA ASP A 103 -0.91 9.54 -5.12
C ASP A 103 -1.67 9.53 -6.46
N ALA A 104 -1.80 10.68 -7.12
CA ALA A 104 -2.43 10.78 -8.44
C ALA A 104 -1.64 10.00 -9.51
N ILE A 105 -0.31 10.11 -9.51
CA ILE A 105 0.56 9.33 -10.41
C ILE A 105 0.37 7.82 -10.18
N TRP A 106 0.31 7.39 -8.94
CA TRP A 106 0.08 6.01 -8.59
C TRP A 106 -1.28 5.54 -9.08
N GLN A 107 -2.35 6.29 -8.78
CA GLN A 107 -3.71 5.93 -9.17
C GLN A 107 -3.87 5.86 -10.69
N ASP A 108 -3.37 6.87 -11.43
CA ASP A 108 -3.38 6.83 -12.90
C ASP A 108 -2.64 5.60 -13.45
N GLY A 109 -1.48 5.28 -12.90
CA GLY A 109 -0.69 4.14 -13.36
C GLY A 109 -1.29 2.78 -12.99
N VAL A 110 -1.79 2.62 -11.78
CA VAL A 110 -2.32 1.34 -11.26
C VAL A 110 -3.73 1.09 -11.78
N LEU A 111 -4.59 2.13 -11.82
CA LEU A 111 -5.99 1.99 -12.22
C LEU A 111 -6.19 2.08 -13.74
N LYS A 112 -5.16 2.48 -14.49
CA LYS A 112 -5.25 2.56 -15.95
C LYS A 112 -5.57 1.20 -16.56
N GLY A 113 -6.66 1.14 -17.31
CA GLY A 113 -7.19 -0.10 -17.91
C GLY A 113 -8.01 -0.97 -16.96
N LEU A 114 -8.37 -0.47 -15.78
CA LEU A 114 -9.37 -1.07 -14.91
C LEU A 114 -10.74 -0.44 -15.19
N THR A 115 -11.78 -1.26 -15.20
CA THR A 115 -13.16 -0.77 -15.32
C THR A 115 -13.90 -1.04 -14.01
N PRO A 116 -14.68 -0.10 -13.49
CA PRO A 116 -15.63 -0.35 -12.42
C PRO A 116 -16.59 -1.46 -12.87
N SER A 117 -16.72 -2.53 -12.09
CA SER A 117 -17.76 -3.51 -12.33
C SER A 117 -19.08 -3.02 -11.76
N THR A 118 -20.21 -3.53 -12.29
CA THR A 118 -21.56 -3.26 -11.77
C THR A 118 -21.73 -3.64 -10.30
N SER A 119 -20.87 -4.49 -9.74
CA SER A 119 -20.82 -4.88 -8.33
C SER A 119 -19.95 -3.96 -7.45
N GLY A 120 -19.42 -2.85 -7.99
CA GLY A 120 -18.50 -1.95 -7.28
C GLY A 120 -17.06 -2.49 -7.17
N LEU A 121 -16.80 -3.71 -7.64
CA LEU A 121 -15.45 -4.24 -7.77
C LEU A 121 -14.84 -3.75 -9.08
N VAL A 122 -13.57 -3.40 -9.03
CA VAL A 122 -12.81 -3.02 -10.22
C VAL A 122 -12.31 -4.29 -10.89
N LYS A 123 -12.68 -4.52 -12.15
CA LYS A 123 -12.17 -5.63 -12.96
C LYS A 123 -11.03 -5.15 -13.84
N GLN A 124 -9.94 -5.89 -13.82
CA GLN A 124 -8.83 -5.66 -14.72
C GLN A 124 -9.21 -6.02 -16.16
N ILE A 125 -9.02 -5.08 -17.08
CA ILE A 125 -9.16 -5.38 -18.50
C ILE A 125 -7.91 -6.14 -18.95
N SER A 126 -8.09 -7.19 -19.73
CA SER A 126 -7.04 -8.14 -20.15
C SER A 126 -5.90 -7.53 -21.00
N ARG A 127 -5.99 -6.28 -21.40
CA ARG A 127 -4.97 -5.55 -22.17
C ARG A 127 -4.68 -4.20 -21.55
N MET A 128 -3.95 -4.20 -20.43
CA MET A 128 -3.41 -2.95 -19.89
C MET A 128 -2.21 -2.52 -20.72
N ASN A 129 -2.23 -1.30 -21.21
CA ASN A 129 -1.02 -0.68 -21.72
C ASN A 129 -0.09 -0.41 -20.53
N GLY A 130 1.15 -0.89 -20.59
CA GLY A 130 2.17 -0.57 -19.58
C GLY A 130 2.39 0.94 -19.52
N CYS A 131 2.70 1.44 -18.35
CA CYS A 131 3.11 2.82 -18.20
C CYS A 131 4.45 2.88 -17.46
N LYS A 132 5.20 3.95 -17.69
CA LYS A 132 6.45 4.23 -17.00
C LYS A 132 6.30 5.60 -16.36
N ARG A 133 6.62 5.69 -15.09
CA ARG A 133 6.62 6.93 -14.31
C ARG A 133 7.96 7.08 -13.63
N VAL A 134 8.52 8.25 -13.68
CA VAL A 134 9.74 8.62 -12.96
C VAL A 134 9.37 9.72 -11.98
N VAL A 135 9.73 9.53 -10.74
CA VAL A 135 9.53 10.48 -9.66
C VAL A 135 10.90 10.88 -9.13
N ALA A 136 11.27 12.11 -9.30
CA ALA A 136 12.49 12.68 -8.77
C ALA A 136 12.15 13.73 -7.71
N ALA A 137 12.66 13.54 -6.50
CA ALA A 137 12.45 14.49 -5.42
C ALA A 137 13.59 14.37 -4.38
N PRO A 138 13.84 15.41 -3.57
CA PRO A 138 14.87 15.39 -2.55
C PRO A 138 14.69 14.26 -1.54
N ARG A 139 15.77 13.93 -0.83
CA ARG A 139 15.71 12.98 0.30
C ARG A 139 14.80 13.52 1.39
N GLY A 140 14.21 12.65 2.19
CA GLY A 140 13.33 13.04 3.30
C GLY A 140 11.88 13.38 2.89
N HIS A 141 11.52 13.31 1.61
CA HIS A 141 10.16 13.62 1.13
C HIS A 141 9.22 12.41 1.10
N ALA A 142 9.49 11.38 1.88
CA ALA A 142 8.67 10.18 2.07
C ALA A 142 8.19 9.49 0.76
N LYS A 143 8.96 9.61 -0.35
CA LYS A 143 8.66 8.98 -1.63
C LYS A 143 8.46 7.47 -1.51
N SER A 144 9.44 6.81 -0.88
CA SER A 144 9.43 5.36 -0.67
C SER A 144 8.26 4.94 0.20
N THR A 145 7.94 5.70 1.26
CA THR A 145 6.77 5.43 2.11
C THR A 145 5.46 5.58 1.32
N SER A 146 5.35 6.58 0.44
CA SER A 146 4.14 6.78 -0.36
C SER A 146 4.01 5.78 -1.51
N LEU A 147 5.07 5.57 -2.30
CA LEU A 147 5.00 4.78 -3.53
C LEU A 147 5.39 3.32 -3.29
N THR A 148 6.54 3.06 -2.64
CA THR A 148 7.03 1.69 -2.46
C THR A 148 6.23 0.96 -1.39
N PHE A 149 6.01 1.56 -0.25
CA PHE A 149 5.28 0.94 0.87
C PHE A 149 3.75 1.03 0.67
N LYS A 150 3.14 2.20 0.84
CA LYS A 150 1.68 2.41 0.74
C LYS A 150 1.13 1.92 -0.60
N GLY A 151 1.80 2.28 -1.69
CA GLY A 151 1.40 1.92 -3.03
C GLY A 151 1.39 0.40 -3.26
N THR A 152 2.45 -0.31 -2.86
CA THR A 152 2.49 -1.78 -3.01
C THR A 152 1.36 -2.44 -2.23
N ILE A 153 1.14 -2.04 -0.97
CA ILE A 153 0.06 -2.59 -0.16
C ILE A 153 -1.28 -2.35 -0.85
N HIS A 154 -1.55 -1.11 -1.29
CA HIS A 154 -2.77 -0.78 -2.03
C HIS A 154 -2.98 -1.67 -3.25
N ALA A 155 -1.96 -1.84 -4.10
CA ALA A 155 -2.07 -2.69 -5.28
C ALA A 155 -2.35 -4.16 -4.95
N VAL A 156 -1.83 -4.64 -3.82
CA VAL A 156 -1.99 -6.04 -3.36
C VAL A 156 -3.36 -6.25 -2.74
N VAL A 157 -3.78 -5.43 -1.78
CA VAL A 157 -5.04 -5.67 -1.04
C VAL A 157 -6.26 -5.54 -1.93
N TYR A 158 -6.21 -4.66 -2.93
CA TYR A 158 -7.29 -4.53 -3.94
C TYR A 158 -7.13 -5.47 -5.14
N GLY A 159 -6.05 -6.24 -5.22
CA GLY A 159 -5.81 -7.15 -6.34
C GLY A 159 -5.57 -6.47 -7.68
N TYR A 160 -5.11 -5.21 -7.66
CA TYR A 160 -4.83 -4.45 -8.89
C TYR A 160 -3.60 -4.97 -9.63
N LYS A 161 -2.65 -5.52 -8.90
CA LYS A 161 -1.44 -6.14 -9.45
C LYS A 161 -1.23 -7.52 -8.82
N HIS A 162 -0.74 -8.45 -9.63
CA HIS A 162 -0.64 -9.86 -9.23
C HIS A 162 0.79 -10.30 -8.95
N TYR A 163 1.76 -9.54 -9.47
CA TYR A 163 3.16 -9.82 -9.25
C TYR A 163 4.02 -8.56 -9.19
N PRO A 164 3.87 -7.74 -8.13
CA PRO A 164 4.77 -6.65 -7.84
C PRO A 164 6.19 -7.13 -7.56
N ILE A 165 7.19 -6.38 -8.06
CA ILE A 165 8.60 -6.55 -7.71
C ILE A 165 9.15 -5.20 -7.22
N ILE A 166 9.71 -5.19 -6.02
CA ILE A 166 10.44 -4.07 -5.45
C ILE A 166 11.92 -4.27 -5.74
N ILE A 167 12.55 -3.27 -6.30
CA ILE A 167 13.95 -3.31 -6.71
C ILE A 167 14.66 -2.12 -6.08
N SER A 168 15.73 -2.38 -5.35
CA SER A 168 16.57 -1.34 -4.76
C SER A 168 18.03 -1.60 -5.09
N ASP A 169 18.93 -0.71 -4.70
CA ASP A 169 20.37 -0.85 -4.95
C ASP A 169 20.89 -2.20 -4.41
N SER A 170 20.58 -2.53 -3.17
CA SER A 170 20.92 -3.81 -2.55
C SER A 170 19.72 -4.71 -2.32
N SER A 171 19.97 -6.01 -2.16
CA SER A 171 18.93 -6.97 -1.75
C SER A 171 18.39 -6.66 -0.36
N ASP A 172 19.27 -6.30 0.57
CA ASP A 172 18.92 -6.04 1.97
C ASP A 172 17.98 -4.83 2.09
N GLN A 173 18.23 -3.77 1.30
CA GLN A 173 17.34 -2.61 1.27
C GLN A 173 15.95 -2.96 0.68
N ALA A 174 15.93 -3.73 -0.41
CA ALA A 174 14.68 -4.19 -1.01
C ALA A 174 13.89 -5.10 -0.05
N GLU A 175 14.58 -6.01 0.67
CA GLU A 175 13.99 -6.88 1.68
C GLU A 175 13.45 -6.09 2.88
N GLY A 176 14.13 -5.01 3.28
CA GLY A 176 13.63 -4.10 4.34
C GLY A 176 12.29 -3.44 3.98
N PHE A 177 12.08 -3.03 2.71
CA PHE A 177 10.77 -2.56 2.27
C PHE A 177 9.71 -3.66 2.33
N LEU A 178 10.05 -4.87 1.92
CA LEU A 178 9.13 -6.00 1.95
C LEU A 178 8.80 -6.44 3.37
N ASP A 179 9.74 -6.32 4.30
CA ASP A 179 9.53 -6.62 5.72
C ASP A 179 8.52 -5.67 6.36
N ASN A 180 8.63 -4.36 6.09
CA ASN A 180 7.63 -3.40 6.55
C ASN A 180 6.23 -3.71 6.00
N ILE A 181 6.12 -4.13 4.74
CA ILE A 181 4.84 -4.55 4.13
C ILE A 181 4.33 -5.83 4.80
N ARG A 182 5.22 -6.76 5.13
CA ARG A 182 4.89 -8.01 5.80
C ARG A 182 4.28 -7.76 7.18
N VAL A 183 4.88 -6.88 7.97
CA VAL A 183 4.38 -6.50 9.30
C VAL A 183 2.95 -5.96 9.22
N GLU A 184 2.67 -5.09 8.25
CA GLU A 184 1.30 -4.57 8.06
C GLU A 184 0.29 -5.67 7.69
N PHE A 185 0.68 -6.65 6.90
CA PHE A 185 -0.21 -7.77 6.57
C PHE A 185 -0.45 -8.71 7.77
N GLU A 186 0.51 -8.80 8.68
CA GLU A 186 0.43 -9.65 9.86
C GLU A 186 -0.30 -8.97 11.03
N GLU A 187 -0.07 -7.67 11.26
CA GLU A 187 -0.44 -6.99 12.49
C GLU A 187 -1.54 -5.92 12.32
N ASN A 188 -1.74 -5.39 11.11
CA ASN A 188 -2.69 -4.30 10.91
C ASN A 188 -4.13 -4.79 10.94
N GLU A 189 -4.83 -4.48 12.03
CA GLU A 189 -6.21 -4.89 12.25
C GLU A 189 -7.18 -4.31 11.22
N ALA A 190 -6.99 -3.06 10.78
CA ALA A 190 -7.84 -2.44 9.77
C ALA A 190 -7.73 -3.15 8.41
N ILE A 191 -6.53 -3.59 8.04
CA ILE A 191 -6.33 -4.41 6.83
C ILE A 191 -7.01 -5.77 7.01
N ARG A 192 -6.81 -6.41 8.14
CA ARG A 192 -7.39 -7.73 8.43
C ARG A 192 -8.92 -7.69 8.43
N GLU A 193 -9.51 -6.65 9.01
CA GLU A 193 -10.97 -6.47 9.06
C GLU A 193 -11.58 -6.32 7.66
N ASP A 194 -10.98 -5.50 6.79
CA ASP A 194 -11.54 -5.19 5.48
C ASP A 194 -11.17 -6.21 4.40
N PHE A 195 -9.97 -6.78 4.46
CA PHE A 195 -9.43 -7.66 3.40
C PHE A 195 -9.25 -9.12 3.84
N GLY A 196 -9.40 -9.40 5.15
CA GLY A 196 -9.16 -10.71 5.73
C GLY A 196 -7.68 -10.99 5.97
N ASP A 197 -7.36 -12.20 6.42
CA ASP A 197 -5.97 -12.63 6.60
C ASP A 197 -5.29 -12.81 5.25
N LEU A 198 -4.24 -12.02 5.02
CA LEU A 198 -3.46 -12.03 3.79
C LEU A 198 -2.27 -12.98 3.84
N THR A 199 -2.00 -13.60 4.98
CA THR A 199 -0.87 -14.51 5.16
C THR A 199 -1.02 -15.75 4.29
N GLY A 200 -0.01 -16.03 3.49
CA GLY A 200 0.00 -17.16 2.58
C GLY A 200 1.08 -18.20 2.90
N LYS A 201 1.18 -19.22 2.05
CA LYS A 201 2.11 -20.36 2.27
C LYS A 201 3.59 -20.02 2.10
N VAL A 202 3.92 -18.98 1.33
CA VAL A 202 5.30 -18.53 1.11
C VAL A 202 5.43 -17.14 1.75
N TRP A 203 6.18 -17.09 2.83
CA TRP A 203 6.30 -15.91 3.67
C TRP A 203 7.76 -15.78 4.14
N ARG A 204 8.59 -15.16 3.29
CA ARG A 204 10.06 -15.07 3.48
C ARG A 204 10.49 -13.60 3.38
N SER A 205 11.70 -13.29 3.83
CA SER A 205 12.25 -11.92 3.78
C SER A 205 12.23 -11.31 2.37
N ASN A 206 12.46 -12.11 1.34
CA ASN A 206 12.56 -11.64 -0.04
C ASN A 206 11.34 -11.96 -0.91
N VAL A 207 10.34 -12.69 -0.41
CA VAL A 207 9.14 -13.06 -1.19
C VAL A 207 7.95 -13.35 -0.28
N LEU A 208 6.83 -12.70 -0.58
CA LEU A 208 5.53 -12.98 0.04
C LEU A 208 4.57 -13.47 -1.04
N VAL A 209 3.79 -14.50 -0.71
CA VAL A 209 2.65 -14.93 -1.55
C VAL A 209 1.42 -14.90 -0.67
N THR A 210 0.53 -13.96 -0.91
CA THR A 210 -0.68 -13.76 -0.11
C THR A 210 -1.66 -14.94 -0.24
N SER A 211 -2.62 -15.02 0.69
CA SER A 211 -3.74 -15.95 0.64
C SER A 211 -4.57 -15.81 -0.65
N THR A 212 -4.58 -14.60 -1.23
CA THR A 212 -5.21 -14.30 -2.54
C THR A 212 -4.33 -14.66 -3.74
N ASN A 213 -3.18 -15.31 -3.52
CA ASN A 213 -2.21 -15.73 -4.54
C ASN A 213 -1.50 -14.59 -5.29
N ILE A 214 -1.38 -13.42 -4.70
CA ILE A 214 -0.56 -12.33 -5.20
C ILE A 214 0.86 -12.52 -4.67
N LYS A 215 1.85 -12.44 -5.56
CA LYS A 215 3.27 -12.57 -5.19
C LYS A 215 3.92 -11.19 -5.17
N VAL A 216 4.52 -10.82 -4.06
CA VAL A 216 5.41 -9.65 -3.95
C VAL A 216 6.82 -10.15 -3.75
N GLU A 217 7.78 -9.60 -4.48
CA GLU A 217 9.18 -10.02 -4.45
C GLU A 217 10.11 -8.82 -4.33
N ALA A 218 11.12 -8.95 -3.48
CA ALA A 218 12.17 -7.96 -3.28
C ALA A 218 13.48 -8.46 -3.89
N ILE A 219 14.17 -7.61 -4.67
CA ILE A 219 15.43 -7.99 -5.31
C ILE A 219 16.39 -6.79 -5.38
N GLY A 220 17.69 -7.06 -5.28
CA GLY A 220 18.71 -6.06 -5.57
C GLY A 220 18.87 -5.80 -7.07
N SER A 221 19.38 -4.63 -7.44
CA SER A 221 19.49 -4.11 -8.81
C SER A 221 20.24 -5.04 -9.79
N GLY A 222 21.24 -5.78 -9.36
CA GLY A 222 22.00 -6.70 -10.21
C GLY A 222 21.27 -8.00 -10.60
N LYS A 223 20.11 -8.30 -10.05
CA LYS A 223 19.44 -9.60 -10.27
C LYS A 223 18.59 -9.62 -11.54
N LYS A 224 18.51 -10.80 -12.19
CA LYS A 224 17.72 -10.98 -13.42
C LYS A 224 16.23 -10.98 -13.12
N ILE A 225 15.47 -10.11 -13.82
CA ILE A 225 14.00 -10.07 -13.78
C ILE A 225 13.40 -10.93 -14.88
N ARG A 226 14.12 -11.08 -16.02
CA ARG A 226 13.66 -11.87 -17.16
C ARG A 226 13.43 -13.33 -16.76
N GLY A 227 12.31 -13.91 -17.23
CA GLY A 227 11.97 -15.30 -16.96
C GLY A 227 11.16 -15.50 -15.67
N ARG A 228 11.03 -14.50 -14.81
CA ARG A 228 10.22 -14.62 -13.60
C ARG A 228 8.75 -14.80 -13.95
N LYS A 229 8.10 -15.71 -13.24
CA LYS A 229 6.69 -16.05 -13.41
C LYS A 229 6.13 -16.51 -12.07
N HIS A 230 4.89 -16.15 -11.81
CA HIS A 230 4.10 -16.70 -10.71
C HIS A 230 2.78 -17.19 -11.27
N ARG A 231 2.56 -18.52 -11.29
CA ARG A 231 1.41 -19.14 -11.97
C ARG A 231 1.24 -18.61 -13.41
N ASN A 232 0.12 -17.94 -13.69
CA ASN A 232 -0.20 -17.36 -15.01
C ASN A 232 0.34 -15.91 -15.16
N TRP A 233 0.86 -15.32 -14.10
CA TRP A 233 1.26 -13.92 -14.06
C TRP A 233 2.75 -13.76 -14.31
N ARG A 234 3.08 -12.76 -15.08
CA ARG A 234 4.42 -12.18 -15.15
C ARG A 234 4.44 -10.93 -14.28
N PRO A 235 5.61 -10.42 -13.88
CA PRO A 235 5.68 -9.15 -13.20
C PRO A 235 4.88 -8.09 -13.93
N ASP A 236 3.92 -7.47 -13.23
CA ASP A 236 2.97 -6.48 -13.76
C ASP A 236 3.11 -5.12 -13.08
N LEU A 237 3.94 -5.04 -12.03
CA LEU A 237 4.38 -3.82 -11.37
C LEU A 237 5.86 -3.94 -11.00
N LEU A 238 6.67 -2.99 -11.44
CA LEU A 238 8.06 -2.85 -11.03
C LEU A 238 8.24 -1.50 -10.33
N ILE A 239 8.70 -1.54 -9.10
CA ILE A 239 9.05 -0.36 -8.31
C ILE A 239 10.57 -0.35 -8.17
N LEU A 240 11.19 0.71 -8.68
CA LEU A 240 12.62 0.91 -8.69
C LEU A 240 12.92 2.04 -7.71
N ASP A 241 13.40 1.71 -6.53
CA ASP A 241 13.62 2.65 -5.45
C ASP A 241 15.11 2.80 -5.17
N ASP A 242 15.66 3.97 -5.50
CA ASP A 242 17.09 4.32 -5.36
C ASP A 242 18.03 3.19 -5.85
N ILE A 243 17.84 2.77 -7.12
CA ILE A 243 18.54 1.63 -7.72
C ILE A 243 19.96 1.96 -8.21
N GLU A 244 20.32 3.21 -8.28
CA GLU A 244 21.61 3.68 -8.73
C GLU A 244 22.30 4.45 -7.62
N ASN A 245 23.55 4.07 -7.35
CA ASN A 245 24.47 4.80 -6.48
C ASN A 245 25.67 5.30 -7.29
N ASP A 246 26.41 6.24 -6.72
CA ASP A 246 27.57 6.88 -7.36
C ASP A 246 28.68 5.88 -7.71
N GLU A 247 28.71 4.72 -7.06
CA GLU A 247 29.71 3.68 -7.31
C GLU A 247 29.35 2.81 -8.51
N ASN A 248 28.07 2.64 -8.81
CA ASN A 248 27.56 1.74 -9.84
C ASN A 248 27.32 2.40 -11.20
N VAL A 249 27.33 3.74 -11.26
CA VAL A 249 27.05 4.50 -12.49
C VAL A 249 28.27 5.35 -12.87
N ARG A 250 29.27 4.71 -13.51
CA ARG A 250 30.43 5.43 -14.04
C ARG A 250 30.23 5.88 -15.48
N THR A 251 29.35 5.26 -16.24
CA THR A 251 29.01 5.64 -17.63
C THR A 251 27.50 5.51 -17.88
N PRO A 252 26.94 6.28 -18.86
CA PRO A 252 25.51 6.19 -19.22
C PRO A 252 25.09 4.79 -19.69
N GLU A 253 26.03 3.99 -20.24
CA GLU A 253 25.75 2.63 -20.70
C GLU A 253 25.65 1.64 -19.53
N GLN A 254 26.29 1.93 -18.40
CA GLN A 254 26.22 1.12 -17.18
C GLN A 254 24.92 1.34 -16.39
N SER A 255 24.20 2.41 -16.70
CA SER A 255 22.89 2.66 -16.07
C SER A 255 21.96 1.47 -16.30
N TRP A 256 21.50 0.90 -15.21
CA TRP A 256 20.53 -0.20 -15.23
C TRP A 256 19.22 0.20 -15.93
N ILE A 257 18.88 1.49 -15.86
CA ILE A 257 17.73 2.12 -16.51
C ILE A 257 17.82 2.01 -18.03
N ALA A 258 19.00 2.25 -18.63
CA ALA A 258 19.20 2.09 -20.07
C ALA A 258 18.96 0.64 -20.51
N GLY A 259 19.32 -0.33 -19.66
CA GLY A 259 19.04 -1.74 -19.90
C GLY A 259 17.56 -2.13 -19.82
N LEU A 260 16.77 -1.49 -18.94
CA LEU A 260 15.34 -1.73 -18.81
C LEU A 260 14.55 -1.23 -20.03
N LYS A 261 14.92 -0.06 -20.59
CA LYS A 261 14.24 0.49 -21.79
C LYS A 261 14.24 -0.48 -22.97
N LYS A 262 15.27 -1.33 -23.09
CA LYS A 262 15.40 -2.33 -24.16
C LYS A 262 14.79 -3.70 -23.85
N ARG A 263 14.43 -3.99 -22.60
CA ARG A 263 14.13 -5.36 -22.14
C ARG A 263 12.65 -5.68 -21.97
N PHE A 264 11.76 -4.69 -21.79
CA PHE A 264 10.35 -4.95 -21.57
C PHE A 264 9.51 -4.65 -22.82
N LEU A 265 9.18 -5.73 -23.56
CA LEU A 265 8.27 -5.70 -24.73
C LEU A 265 6.78 -5.92 -24.34
N ARG A 266 6.49 -6.09 -23.05
CA ARG A 266 5.12 -6.34 -22.56
C ARG A 266 4.64 -5.17 -21.73
N PRO A 267 3.31 -4.92 -21.67
CA PRO A 267 2.75 -3.89 -20.82
C PRO A 267 3.01 -4.22 -19.34
N VAL A 268 3.85 -3.42 -18.72
CA VAL A 268 4.17 -3.47 -17.29
C VAL A 268 4.18 -2.06 -16.75
N MET A 269 3.66 -1.86 -15.55
CA MET A 269 3.80 -0.58 -14.86
C MET A 269 5.18 -0.51 -14.23
N ILE A 270 5.92 0.55 -14.53
CA ILE A 270 7.22 0.83 -13.93
C ILE A 270 7.13 2.16 -13.22
N ILE A 271 7.45 2.18 -11.94
CA ILE A 271 7.65 3.40 -11.16
C ILE A 271 9.11 3.43 -10.75
N GLN A 272 9.78 4.50 -11.10
CA GLN A 272 11.14 4.76 -10.70
C GLN A 272 11.17 5.93 -9.73
N ILE A 273 11.79 5.72 -8.60
CA ILE A 273 11.95 6.71 -7.53
C ILE A 273 13.43 7.10 -7.50
N LEU A 274 13.71 8.39 -7.63
CA LEU A 274 15.05 8.96 -7.61
C LEU A 274 15.16 9.98 -6.48
N SER A 275 16.31 9.98 -5.81
CA SER A 275 16.68 11.03 -4.86
C SER A 275 17.53 12.07 -5.56
N THR A 276 17.14 13.35 -5.46
CA THR A 276 17.84 14.48 -6.09
C THR A 276 18.28 15.50 -5.05
N SER A 277 19.28 16.29 -5.39
CA SER A 277 19.68 17.48 -4.62
C SER A 277 18.88 18.73 -5.03
N GLU A 278 18.12 18.67 -6.13
CA GLU A 278 17.35 19.79 -6.67
C GLU A 278 15.88 19.76 -6.23
N PRO A 279 15.17 20.88 -6.34
CA PRO A 279 13.76 20.95 -6.00
C PRO A 279 12.93 19.97 -6.83
N CYS A 280 11.81 19.55 -6.25
CA CYS A 280 10.93 18.52 -6.75
C CYS A 280 10.53 18.71 -8.21
N SER A 281 10.84 17.75 -9.06
CA SER A 281 10.31 17.67 -10.43
C SER A 281 9.73 16.29 -10.68
N ILE A 282 8.49 16.24 -11.16
CA ILE A 282 7.85 15.00 -11.57
C ILE A 282 8.00 14.88 -13.08
N MET A 283 8.81 13.93 -13.53
CA MET A 283 8.93 13.63 -14.95
C MET A 283 8.04 12.45 -15.32
N THR A 284 7.10 12.69 -16.20
CA THR A 284 6.33 11.63 -16.87
C THR A 284 7.07 11.23 -18.14
N ALA A 285 7.69 10.05 -18.14
CA ALA A 285 8.28 9.48 -19.37
C ALA A 285 7.20 8.69 -20.11
N TYR A 286 6.92 9.08 -21.34
CA TYR A 286 6.03 8.39 -22.29
C TYR A 286 6.71 7.18 -22.91
#